data_f385695aecb01a388d9cbd48beb879ae
#
_entry.id   f385695aecb01a388d9cbd48beb879ae
#
_cell.length_a   1.000
_cell.length_b   1.000
_cell.length_c   1.000
_cell.angle_alpha   90.00
_cell.angle_beta   90.00
_cell.angle_gamma   90.00
#
_symmetry.space_group_name_H-M   'P 1'
#
loop_
_entity.id
_entity.type
_entity.pdbx_description
1 polymer ?
#
loop_
_entity_poly.entity_id
_entity_poly.type
_entity_poly.pdbx_seq_one_letter_code
_entity_poly.pdbx_strand_id
1 'polypeptide(L)'
;MLRQPQTLIHTYMVAACSEAILQQLLKEKPELLIGLLGLDSVEAIQQKGDDLLAYIHNAALVHDVGKVLCTSVINTQYRNISGLEFEAIQYHPLAGRHILSRIGKLAAYSEVAANHHRSVDGVFGYPQGVEAPSETYHLFTCIITISDSLDAATDSYGRNYASSKTFTRVLEEMKNDQNRYHAELVHFIEECVPLREELSYIIRCKRAEVYEHVYHLLKERQSKNEGIWQRQKQQA
;
A
#
# COMPACT_ATOMS: atom_id res chain seq x y z
N MET A 1 5.18 -9.94 -8.40
CA MET A 1 4.56 -10.08 -7.06
C MET A 1 4.45 -11.53 -6.58
N LEU A 2 3.90 -12.50 -7.34
CA LEU A 2 3.78 -13.90 -6.88
C LEU A 2 5.10 -14.64 -6.54
N ARG A 3 6.27 -14.07 -6.85
CA ARG A 3 7.58 -14.54 -6.36
C ARG A 3 7.97 -13.93 -5.00
N GLN A 4 7.13 -13.03 -4.48
CA GLN A 4 7.29 -12.32 -3.22
C GLN A 4 5.95 -12.39 -2.47
N PRO A 5 5.55 -13.56 -1.93
CA PRO A 5 4.24 -13.73 -1.32
C PRO A 5 4.01 -12.76 -0.15
N GLN A 6 5.06 -12.44 0.62
CA GLN A 6 4.96 -11.47 1.71
C GLN A 6 4.62 -10.05 1.21
N THR A 7 5.26 -9.60 0.13
CA THR A 7 4.92 -8.31 -0.49
C THR A 7 3.47 -8.32 -1.02
N LEU A 8 3.02 -9.45 -1.59
CA LEU A 8 1.65 -9.56 -2.08
C LEU A 8 0.63 -9.52 -0.92
N ILE A 9 0.89 -10.25 0.17
CA ILE A 9 0.05 -10.19 1.38
C ILE A 9 -0.01 -8.76 1.91
N HIS A 10 1.15 -8.10 2.01
CA HIS A 10 1.26 -6.71 2.42
C HIS A 10 0.38 -5.79 1.56
N THR A 11 0.43 -5.88 0.23
CA THR A 11 -0.39 -5.01 -0.63
C THR A 11 -1.90 -5.21 -0.44
N TYR A 12 -2.37 -6.43 -0.17
CA TYR A 12 -3.76 -6.69 0.18
C TYR A 12 -4.15 -6.10 1.54
N MET A 13 -3.25 -6.17 2.53
CA MET A 13 -3.48 -5.57 3.84
C MET A 13 -3.54 -4.05 3.75
N VAL A 14 -2.61 -3.44 2.99
CA VAL A 14 -2.61 -1.99 2.73
C VAL A 14 -3.89 -1.57 2.02
N ALA A 15 -4.35 -2.35 1.02
CA ALA A 15 -5.60 -2.06 0.34
C ALA A 15 -6.79 -2.08 1.31
N ALA A 16 -6.90 -3.10 2.16
CA ALA A 16 -7.98 -3.20 3.14
C ALA A 16 -7.99 -2.02 4.14
N CYS A 17 -6.82 -1.62 4.66
CA CYS A 17 -6.71 -0.47 5.55
C CYS A 17 -7.06 0.84 4.84
N SER A 18 -6.56 1.03 3.60
CA SER A 18 -6.82 2.24 2.82
C SER A 18 -8.30 2.39 2.45
N GLU A 19 -8.96 1.30 2.09
CA GLU A 19 -10.41 1.28 1.83
C GLU A 19 -11.20 1.64 3.07
N ALA A 20 -10.89 1.06 4.24
CA ALA A 20 -11.57 1.36 5.50
C ALA A 20 -11.43 2.84 5.87
N ILE A 21 -10.24 3.43 5.73
CA ILE A 21 -10.01 4.86 5.99
C ILE A 21 -10.84 5.72 5.02
N LEU A 22 -10.76 5.45 3.72
CA LEU A 22 -11.49 6.24 2.73
C LEU A 22 -13.00 6.11 2.87
N GLN A 23 -13.50 4.89 3.12
CA GLN A 23 -14.93 4.65 3.33
C GLN A 23 -15.49 5.43 4.52
N GLN A 24 -14.72 5.52 5.61
CA GLN A 24 -15.14 6.27 6.77
C GLN A 24 -15.04 7.79 6.55
N LEU A 25 -14.03 8.25 5.78
CA LEU A 25 -13.95 9.65 5.34
C LEU A 25 -15.14 10.06 4.46
N LEU A 26 -15.51 9.23 3.50
CA LEU A 26 -16.70 9.44 2.65
C LEU A 26 -17.98 9.64 3.48
N LYS A 27 -18.09 8.95 4.61
CA LYS A 27 -19.24 8.98 5.49
C LYS A 27 -19.24 10.19 6.44
N GLU A 28 -18.09 10.51 7.05
CA GLU A 28 -18.03 11.46 8.18
C GLU A 28 -17.33 12.77 7.85
N LYS A 29 -16.45 12.79 6.85
CA LYS A 29 -15.60 13.93 6.48
C LYS A 29 -15.41 14.06 4.97
N PRO A 30 -16.49 14.02 4.16
CA PRO A 30 -16.36 14.06 2.69
C PRO A 30 -15.71 15.35 2.18
N GLU A 31 -15.75 16.44 2.96
CA GLU A 31 -15.08 17.70 2.62
C GLU A 31 -13.56 17.58 2.53
N LEU A 32 -12.94 16.66 3.27
CA LEU A 32 -11.51 16.39 3.18
C LEU A 32 -11.10 15.75 1.85
N LEU A 33 -12.05 15.18 1.13
CA LEU A 33 -11.82 14.46 -0.12
C LEU A 33 -11.93 15.37 -1.35
N ILE A 34 -12.32 16.63 -1.17
CA ILE A 34 -12.41 17.59 -2.28
C ILE A 34 -11.03 17.76 -2.92
N GLY A 35 -10.99 17.72 -4.25
CA GLY A 35 -9.77 17.71 -5.06
C GLY A 35 -9.38 16.33 -5.59
N LEU A 36 -9.75 15.24 -4.90
CA LEU A 36 -9.46 13.88 -5.37
C LEU A 36 -10.09 13.61 -6.74
N LEU A 37 -9.30 13.08 -7.66
CA LEU A 37 -9.67 12.84 -9.06
C LEU A 37 -10.27 14.09 -9.77
N GLY A 38 -9.97 15.30 -9.26
CA GLY A 38 -10.50 16.57 -9.78
C GLY A 38 -11.94 16.88 -9.38
N LEU A 39 -12.47 16.18 -8.37
CA LEU A 39 -13.82 16.43 -7.83
C LEU A 39 -13.81 17.66 -6.92
N ASP A 40 -14.66 18.63 -7.17
CA ASP A 40 -14.62 19.99 -6.60
C ASP A 40 -15.69 20.27 -5.53
N SER A 41 -16.55 19.30 -5.23
CA SER A 41 -17.63 19.47 -4.26
C SER A 41 -17.94 18.19 -3.49
N VAL A 42 -18.56 18.34 -2.32
CA VAL A 42 -19.01 17.20 -1.48
C VAL A 42 -20.01 16.33 -2.23
N GLU A 43 -20.91 16.94 -3.00
CA GLU A 43 -21.91 16.24 -3.79
C GLU A 43 -21.23 15.37 -4.87
N ALA A 44 -20.20 15.89 -5.56
CA ALA A 44 -19.43 15.14 -6.54
C ALA A 44 -18.66 13.99 -5.88
N ILE A 45 -18.06 14.21 -4.71
CA ILE A 45 -17.38 13.18 -3.91
C ILE A 45 -18.37 12.06 -3.53
N GLN A 46 -19.56 12.38 -3.03
CA GLN A 46 -20.56 11.39 -2.66
C GLN A 46 -21.08 10.58 -3.85
N GLN A 47 -21.29 11.25 -5.00
CA GLN A 47 -21.73 10.57 -6.24
C GLN A 47 -20.64 9.63 -6.81
N LYS A 48 -19.38 9.92 -6.55
CA LYS A 48 -18.23 9.19 -7.07
C LYS A 48 -17.51 8.31 -6.02
N GLY A 49 -18.16 8.07 -4.88
CA GLY A 49 -17.59 7.29 -3.78
C GLY A 49 -17.05 5.93 -4.21
N ASP A 50 -17.79 5.20 -5.05
CA ASP A 50 -17.36 3.88 -5.56
C ASP A 50 -16.12 3.99 -6.48
N ASP A 51 -16.04 5.05 -7.31
CA ASP A 51 -14.87 5.31 -8.17
C ASP A 51 -13.64 5.63 -7.32
N LEU A 52 -13.81 6.41 -6.23
CA LEU A 52 -12.73 6.72 -5.28
C LEU A 52 -12.25 5.46 -4.54
N LEU A 53 -13.17 4.62 -4.07
CA LEU A 53 -12.85 3.35 -3.42
C LEU A 53 -12.15 2.39 -4.38
N ALA A 54 -12.62 2.27 -5.62
CA ALA A 54 -11.95 1.47 -6.64
C ALA A 54 -10.55 1.99 -6.95
N TYR A 55 -10.37 3.32 -6.99
CA TYR A 55 -9.06 3.91 -7.23
C TYR A 55 -8.07 3.56 -6.10
N ILE A 56 -8.44 3.81 -4.83
CA ILE A 56 -7.54 3.59 -3.70
C ILE A 56 -7.18 2.11 -3.53
N HIS A 57 -8.16 1.22 -3.74
CA HIS A 57 -7.92 -0.23 -3.75
C HIS A 57 -6.83 -0.62 -4.75
N ASN A 58 -7.02 -0.23 -6.02
CA ASN A 58 -6.07 -0.56 -7.08
C ASN A 58 -4.71 0.10 -6.87
N ALA A 59 -4.67 1.37 -6.42
CA ALA A 59 -3.44 2.07 -6.10
C ALA A 59 -2.65 1.34 -5.00
N ALA A 60 -3.34 0.91 -3.93
CA ALA A 60 -2.74 0.14 -2.85
C ALA A 60 -2.21 -1.23 -3.30
N LEU A 61 -2.93 -1.93 -4.19
CA LEU A 61 -2.45 -3.21 -4.74
C LEU A 61 -1.16 -3.08 -5.56
N VAL A 62 -0.90 -1.92 -6.16
CA VAL A 62 0.25 -1.72 -7.06
C VAL A 62 1.32 -0.77 -6.52
N HIS A 63 1.13 -0.15 -5.33
CA HIS A 63 2.07 0.84 -4.79
C HIS A 63 3.51 0.30 -4.72
N ASP A 64 3.65 -0.95 -4.39
CA ASP A 64 4.90 -1.68 -4.17
C ASP A 64 5.37 -2.48 -5.39
N VAL A 65 4.76 -2.32 -6.57
CA VAL A 65 5.07 -3.13 -7.75
C VAL A 65 6.56 -3.08 -8.14
N GLY A 66 7.24 -1.96 -7.87
CA GLY A 66 8.66 -1.80 -8.13
C GLY A 66 9.56 -2.76 -7.35
N LYS A 67 9.10 -3.33 -6.24
CA LYS A 67 9.82 -4.35 -5.46
C LYS A 67 10.11 -5.63 -6.26
N VAL A 68 9.46 -5.83 -7.41
CA VAL A 68 9.79 -6.95 -8.32
C VAL A 68 11.24 -6.93 -8.82
N LEU A 69 11.87 -5.75 -8.84
CA LEU A 69 13.28 -5.61 -9.20
C LEU A 69 14.24 -5.97 -8.06
N CYS A 70 13.75 -6.00 -6.82
CA CYS A 70 14.54 -6.29 -5.61
C CYS A 70 14.21 -7.67 -5.01
N THR A 71 13.68 -8.61 -5.81
CA THR A 71 13.16 -9.90 -5.33
C THR A 71 14.18 -10.70 -4.52
N SER A 72 15.44 -10.72 -4.94
CA SER A 72 16.51 -11.47 -4.25
C SER A 72 16.82 -10.89 -2.87
N VAL A 73 16.75 -9.58 -2.72
CA VAL A 73 16.99 -8.88 -1.46
C VAL A 73 15.79 -9.06 -0.52
N ILE A 74 14.58 -8.82 -1.01
CA ILE A 74 13.35 -8.86 -0.21
C ILE A 74 13.07 -10.27 0.32
N ASN A 75 13.37 -11.31 -0.47
CA ASN A 75 13.19 -12.70 -0.04
C ASN A 75 14.27 -13.21 0.91
N THR A 76 15.24 -12.35 1.30
CA THR A 76 16.27 -12.69 2.28
C THR A 76 15.69 -12.62 3.69
N GLN A 77 15.16 -13.74 4.20
CA GLN A 77 14.51 -13.78 5.52
C GLN A 77 15.38 -14.39 6.64
N TYR A 78 16.55 -14.89 6.32
CA TYR A 78 17.43 -15.58 7.27
C TYR A 78 18.51 -14.68 7.89
N ARG A 79 18.62 -13.43 7.44
CA ARG A 79 19.54 -12.43 7.97
C ARG A 79 18.98 -11.01 7.81
N ASN A 80 19.56 -10.07 8.52
CA ASN A 80 19.31 -8.65 8.27
C ASN A 80 19.87 -8.22 6.92
N ILE A 81 19.16 -7.31 6.25
CA ILE A 81 19.63 -6.69 5.01
C ILE A 81 20.77 -5.70 5.33
N SER A 82 21.74 -5.60 4.42
CA SER A 82 22.82 -4.61 4.52
C SER A 82 22.33 -3.19 4.15
N GLY A 83 23.14 -2.16 4.45
CA GLY A 83 22.82 -0.78 4.05
C GLY A 83 22.65 -0.64 2.54
N LEU A 84 23.54 -1.24 1.73
CA LEU A 84 23.44 -1.22 0.26
C LEU A 84 22.18 -1.93 -0.26
N GLU A 85 21.79 -3.02 0.37
CA GLU A 85 20.55 -3.72 0.01
C GLU A 85 19.33 -2.85 0.36
N PHE A 86 19.37 -2.13 1.47
CA PHE A 86 18.31 -1.19 1.83
C PHE A 86 18.24 -0.01 0.86
N GLU A 87 19.38 0.55 0.43
CA GLU A 87 19.43 1.56 -0.63
C GLU A 87 18.81 1.05 -1.94
N ALA A 88 19.11 -0.21 -2.33
CA ALA A 88 18.50 -0.83 -3.49
C ALA A 88 16.97 -0.96 -3.35
N ILE A 89 16.48 -1.28 -2.15
CA ILE A 89 15.04 -1.31 -1.88
C ILE A 89 14.41 0.08 -2.00
N GLN A 90 15.10 1.13 -1.55
CA GLN A 90 14.60 2.51 -1.63
C GLN A 90 14.37 3.00 -3.07
N TYR A 91 14.86 2.28 -4.06
CA TYR A 91 14.62 2.58 -5.47
C TYR A 91 13.24 2.08 -5.97
N HIS A 92 12.55 1.19 -5.21
CA HIS A 92 11.30 0.59 -5.71
C HIS A 92 10.17 1.58 -6.03
N PRO A 93 10.01 2.76 -5.36
CA PRO A 93 8.96 3.71 -5.75
C PRO A 93 9.17 4.27 -7.15
N LEU A 94 10.42 4.62 -7.51
CA LEU A 94 10.77 5.05 -8.87
C LEU A 94 10.58 3.94 -9.90
N ALA A 95 11.00 2.72 -9.56
CA ALA A 95 10.79 1.55 -10.41
C ALA A 95 9.29 1.29 -10.62
N GLY A 96 8.48 1.42 -9.57
CA GLY A 96 7.02 1.32 -9.62
C GLY A 96 6.41 2.36 -10.55
N ARG A 97 6.76 3.63 -10.38
CA ARG A 97 6.36 4.72 -11.28
C ARG A 97 6.67 4.37 -12.73
N HIS A 98 7.89 3.93 -13.00
CA HIS A 98 8.35 3.61 -14.34
C HIS A 98 7.60 2.42 -14.97
N ILE A 99 7.31 1.39 -14.19
CA ILE A 99 6.52 0.24 -14.64
C ILE A 99 5.09 0.66 -14.94
N LEU A 100 4.43 1.36 -14.00
CA LEU A 100 3.01 1.71 -14.10
C LEU A 100 2.74 2.71 -15.22
N SER A 101 3.60 3.73 -15.39
CA SER A 101 3.43 4.75 -16.45
C SER A 101 3.47 4.19 -17.87
N ARG A 102 4.05 3.00 -18.08
CA ARG A 102 4.11 2.32 -19.38
C ARG A 102 2.92 1.42 -19.66
N ILE A 103 2.05 1.20 -18.70
CA ILE A 103 0.87 0.34 -18.84
C ILE A 103 -0.36 1.22 -18.78
N GLY A 104 -0.94 1.58 -19.92
CA GLY A 104 -1.95 2.63 -20.06
C GLY A 104 -3.03 2.66 -18.96
N LYS A 105 -3.64 1.52 -18.63
CA LYS A 105 -4.66 1.44 -17.57
C LYS A 105 -4.12 1.63 -16.15
N LEU A 106 -2.81 1.47 -15.93
CA LEU A 106 -2.17 1.58 -14.63
C LEU A 106 -1.41 2.88 -14.44
N ALA A 107 -1.28 3.70 -15.48
CA ALA A 107 -0.54 4.96 -15.43
C ALA A 107 -1.07 5.92 -14.36
N ALA A 108 -2.37 5.91 -14.10
CA ALA A 108 -3.00 6.73 -13.06
C ALA A 108 -2.47 6.45 -11.63
N TYR A 109 -1.91 5.27 -11.36
CA TYR A 109 -1.37 4.90 -10.04
C TYR A 109 0.12 5.23 -9.87
N SER A 110 0.77 5.73 -10.93
CA SER A 110 2.23 5.92 -10.95
C SER A 110 2.71 6.98 -9.98
N GLU A 111 1.93 8.04 -9.74
CA GLU A 111 2.26 9.10 -8.76
C GLU A 111 2.20 8.58 -7.33
N VAL A 112 1.18 7.81 -6.99
CA VAL A 112 1.05 7.17 -5.68
C VAL A 112 2.23 6.23 -5.43
N ALA A 113 2.55 5.37 -6.39
CA ALA A 113 3.68 4.45 -6.29
C ALA A 113 5.03 5.18 -6.11
N ALA A 114 5.20 6.36 -6.73
CA ALA A 114 6.42 7.15 -6.60
C ALA A 114 6.56 7.82 -5.23
N ASN A 115 5.46 8.14 -4.55
CA ASN A 115 5.47 9.07 -3.42
C ASN A 115 5.10 8.45 -2.06
N HIS A 116 4.64 7.20 -1.99
CA HIS A 116 4.12 6.59 -0.76
C HIS A 116 5.14 6.45 0.40
N HIS A 117 6.42 6.64 0.15
CA HIS A 117 7.46 6.68 1.19
C HIS A 117 8.05 8.08 1.43
N ARG A 118 7.47 9.11 0.80
CA ARG A 118 7.88 10.49 1.08
C ARG A 118 7.06 11.09 2.21
N SER A 119 7.67 12.05 2.93
CA SER A 119 6.95 12.87 3.89
C SER A 119 5.91 13.75 3.20
N VAL A 120 4.89 14.19 3.94
CA VAL A 120 3.81 15.05 3.42
C VAL A 120 4.35 16.37 2.87
N ASP A 121 5.39 16.92 3.52
CA ASP A 121 6.08 18.14 3.08
C ASP A 121 7.08 17.91 1.92
N GLY A 122 7.33 16.65 1.56
CA GLY A 122 8.26 16.27 0.50
C GLY A 122 9.74 16.42 0.82
N VAL A 123 10.09 16.79 2.06
CA VAL A 123 11.49 17.06 2.49
C VAL A 123 12.22 15.76 2.84
N PHE A 124 11.53 14.83 3.50
CA PHE A 124 12.11 13.57 3.98
C PHE A 124 11.57 12.35 3.23
N GLY A 125 12.17 11.20 3.52
CA GLY A 125 11.78 9.93 2.91
C GLY A 125 12.51 9.66 1.59
N TYR A 126 12.00 8.74 0.81
CA TYR A 126 12.56 8.35 -0.48
C TYR A 126 11.45 8.06 -1.51
N PRO A 127 11.76 8.19 -2.81
CA PRO A 127 13.00 8.67 -3.40
C PRO A 127 13.13 10.20 -3.30
N GLN A 128 14.37 10.70 -3.26
CA GLN A 128 14.63 12.12 -3.33
C GLN A 128 14.53 12.65 -4.77
N GLY A 129 14.22 13.94 -4.93
CA GLY A 129 14.20 14.59 -6.23
C GLY A 129 13.01 14.23 -7.14
N VAL A 130 11.97 13.62 -6.58
CA VAL A 130 10.70 13.37 -7.28
C VAL A 130 9.73 14.50 -6.96
N GLU A 131 8.95 14.92 -7.95
CA GLU A 131 7.87 15.88 -7.74
C GLU A 131 6.84 15.29 -6.75
N ALA A 132 6.27 16.15 -5.91
CA ALA A 132 5.15 15.79 -5.07
C ALA A 132 3.98 15.29 -5.94
N PRO A 133 3.12 14.41 -5.43
CA PRO A 133 1.93 14.02 -6.17
C PRO A 133 1.06 15.26 -6.41
N SER A 134 0.38 15.30 -7.57
CA SER A 134 -0.60 16.34 -7.87
C SER A 134 -1.70 16.34 -6.80
N GLU A 135 -2.37 17.49 -6.61
CA GLU A 135 -3.49 17.60 -5.66
C GLU A 135 -4.53 16.50 -5.85
N THR A 136 -4.77 16.11 -7.10
CA THR A 136 -5.69 15.03 -7.48
C THR A 136 -5.38 13.69 -6.83
N TYR A 137 -4.11 13.40 -6.51
CA TYR A 137 -3.66 12.12 -5.93
C TYR A 137 -3.01 12.25 -4.55
N HIS A 138 -2.85 13.49 -4.06
CA HIS A 138 -2.11 13.74 -2.82
C HIS A 138 -2.71 12.99 -1.61
N LEU A 139 -4.01 13.15 -1.36
CA LEU A 139 -4.64 12.52 -0.20
C LEU A 139 -4.70 11.00 -0.31
N PHE A 140 -4.85 10.43 -1.51
CA PHE A 140 -4.71 8.99 -1.71
C PHE A 140 -3.32 8.49 -1.32
N THR A 141 -2.28 9.25 -1.70
CA THR A 141 -0.89 8.94 -1.32
C THR A 141 -0.74 8.97 0.19
N CYS A 142 -1.29 9.97 0.89
CA CYS A 142 -1.26 10.07 2.35
C CYS A 142 -1.96 8.90 3.04
N ILE A 143 -3.14 8.50 2.55
CA ILE A 143 -3.87 7.35 3.09
C ILE A 143 -3.06 6.05 2.91
N ILE A 144 -2.48 5.85 1.72
CA ILE A 144 -1.65 4.66 1.45
C ILE A 144 -0.37 4.68 2.30
N THR A 145 0.29 5.83 2.49
CA THR A 145 1.46 5.96 3.38
C THR A 145 1.14 5.56 4.82
N ILE A 146 0.00 5.98 5.34
CA ILE A 146 -0.47 5.59 6.68
C ILE A 146 -0.74 4.09 6.72
N SER A 147 -1.48 3.55 5.76
CA SER A 147 -1.85 2.14 5.68
C SER A 147 -0.64 1.21 5.52
N ASP A 148 0.33 1.59 4.68
CA ASP A 148 1.60 0.89 4.50
C ASP A 148 2.38 0.83 5.81
N SER A 149 2.50 1.96 6.51
CA SER A 149 3.20 2.03 7.79
C SER A 149 2.47 1.25 8.90
N LEU A 150 1.13 1.27 8.93
CA LEU A 150 0.33 0.48 9.86
C LEU A 150 0.58 -1.02 9.66
N ASP A 151 0.44 -1.51 8.43
CA ASP A 151 0.67 -2.93 8.14
C ASP A 151 2.12 -3.32 8.39
N ALA A 152 3.07 -2.51 7.93
CA ALA A 152 4.49 -2.78 8.10
C ALA A 152 4.93 -2.88 9.56
N ALA A 153 4.41 -2.02 10.44
CA ALA A 153 4.81 -1.96 11.84
C ALA A 153 4.08 -3.01 12.71
N THR A 154 2.90 -3.46 12.30
CA THR A 154 2.08 -4.41 13.06
C THR A 154 2.24 -5.86 12.59
N ASP A 155 2.92 -6.11 11.47
CA ASP A 155 3.14 -7.45 10.95
C ASP A 155 4.07 -8.26 11.84
N SER A 156 3.52 -9.30 12.50
CA SER A 156 4.25 -10.21 13.38
C SER A 156 4.79 -11.46 12.68
N TYR A 157 4.45 -11.69 11.42
CA TYR A 157 4.73 -12.93 10.70
C TYR A 157 5.67 -12.77 9.51
N GLY A 158 5.56 -11.65 8.81
CA GLY A 158 6.27 -11.44 7.54
C GLY A 158 7.62 -10.74 7.66
N ARG A 159 7.98 -10.24 8.85
CA ARG A 159 9.20 -9.45 9.04
C ARG A 159 10.09 -10.03 10.13
N ASN A 160 11.30 -10.41 9.76
CA ASN A 160 12.29 -11.01 10.66
C ASN A 160 13.22 -10.01 11.36
N TYR A 161 13.12 -8.71 11.07
CA TYR A 161 14.07 -7.69 11.53
C TYR A 161 13.49 -6.71 12.56
N ALA A 162 12.20 -6.81 12.88
CA ALA A 162 11.59 -5.96 13.89
C ALA A 162 10.53 -6.74 14.69
N SER A 163 10.42 -6.45 15.97
CA SER A 163 9.26 -6.87 16.77
C SER A 163 8.03 -6.07 16.32
N SER A 164 6.91 -6.76 16.12
CA SER A 164 5.65 -6.09 15.77
C SER A 164 5.21 -5.14 16.88
N LYS A 165 4.64 -4.01 16.48
CA LYS A 165 4.08 -3.00 17.37
C LYS A 165 2.57 -3.18 17.49
N THR A 166 1.99 -2.70 18.58
CA THR A 166 0.54 -2.61 18.69
C THR A 166 0.02 -1.46 17.81
N PHE A 167 -1.24 -1.56 17.35
CA PHE A 167 -1.90 -0.51 16.60
C PHE A 167 -1.83 0.86 17.31
N THR A 168 -2.14 0.90 18.62
CA THR A 168 -2.08 2.12 19.42
C THR A 168 -0.68 2.75 19.42
N ARG A 169 0.37 1.93 19.54
CA ARG A 169 1.75 2.41 19.53
C ARG A 169 2.12 3.02 18.19
N VAL A 170 1.70 2.41 17.08
CA VAL A 170 1.97 2.94 15.74
C VAL A 170 1.25 4.27 15.54
N LEU A 171 0.00 4.38 15.99
CA LEU A 171 -0.76 5.62 15.88
C LEU A 171 -0.13 6.76 16.71
N GLU A 172 0.36 6.48 17.93
CA GLU A 172 1.11 7.44 18.74
C GLU A 172 2.39 7.92 18.04
N GLU A 173 3.14 7.00 17.41
CA GLU A 173 4.33 7.36 16.64
C GLU A 173 3.99 8.24 15.43
N MET A 174 2.89 7.96 14.73
CA MET A 174 2.42 8.78 13.60
C MET A 174 2.03 10.20 14.05
N LYS A 175 1.38 10.34 15.19
CA LYS A 175 1.05 11.66 15.77
C LYS A 175 2.28 12.50 16.07
N ASN A 176 3.36 11.87 16.51
CA ASN A 176 4.60 12.55 16.83
C ASN A 176 5.46 12.86 15.59
N ASP A 177 5.15 12.31 14.43
CA ASP A 177 5.87 12.51 13.16
C ASP A 177 4.95 13.18 12.11
N GLN A 178 4.51 14.40 12.43
CA GLN A 178 3.59 15.18 11.59
C GLN A 178 4.19 15.60 10.24
N ASN A 179 5.50 15.59 10.11
CA ASN A 179 6.15 15.87 8.82
C ASN A 179 5.98 14.70 7.85
N ARG A 180 5.95 13.47 8.38
CA ARG A 180 5.82 12.27 7.58
C ARG A 180 4.37 11.93 7.25
N TYR A 181 3.47 12.11 8.21
CA TYR A 181 2.07 11.71 8.06
C TYR A 181 1.14 12.92 8.03
N HIS A 182 0.09 12.82 7.25
CA HIS A 182 -0.94 13.87 7.17
C HIS A 182 -1.67 13.98 8.51
N ALA A 183 -1.43 15.07 9.23
CA ALA A 183 -1.86 15.25 10.63
C ALA A 183 -3.38 15.08 10.81
N GLU A 184 -4.19 15.65 9.89
CA GLU A 184 -5.63 15.58 9.96
C GLU A 184 -6.16 14.16 9.74
N LEU A 185 -5.54 13.37 8.86
CA LEU A 185 -5.89 11.95 8.70
C LEU A 185 -5.55 11.13 9.94
N VAL A 186 -4.38 11.37 10.53
CA VAL A 186 -3.96 10.66 11.77
C VAL A 186 -4.91 11.03 12.92
N HIS A 187 -5.27 12.31 13.04
CA HIS A 187 -6.25 12.77 14.03
C HIS A 187 -7.63 12.14 13.79
N PHE A 188 -8.10 12.11 12.54
CA PHE A 188 -9.36 11.45 12.20
C PHE A 188 -9.39 9.99 12.58
N ILE A 189 -8.30 9.23 12.30
CA ILE A 189 -8.18 7.82 12.70
C ILE A 189 -8.21 7.68 14.23
N GLU A 190 -7.59 8.59 14.96
CA GLU A 190 -7.58 8.58 16.42
C GLU A 190 -8.97 8.84 17.04
N GLU A 191 -9.71 9.80 16.50
CA GLU A 191 -11.00 10.21 17.04
C GLU A 191 -12.15 9.28 16.63
N CYS A 192 -12.08 8.70 15.43
CA CYS A 192 -13.15 7.88 14.88
C CYS A 192 -13.10 6.45 15.44
N VAL A 193 -13.91 6.20 16.48
CA VAL A 193 -13.97 4.88 17.14
C VAL A 193 -14.30 3.74 16.18
N PRO A 194 -15.34 3.84 15.30
CA PRO A 194 -15.64 2.77 14.34
C PRO A 194 -14.46 2.43 13.43
N LEU A 195 -13.73 3.45 12.93
CA LEU A 195 -12.56 3.24 12.09
C LEU A 195 -11.42 2.54 12.86
N ARG A 196 -11.17 2.94 14.10
CA ARG A 196 -10.13 2.29 14.93
C ARG A 196 -10.45 0.81 15.18
N GLU A 197 -11.70 0.49 15.44
CA GLU A 197 -12.14 -0.90 15.65
C GLU A 197 -11.97 -1.71 14.36
N GLU A 198 -12.36 -1.16 13.21
CA GLU A 198 -12.21 -1.79 11.91
C GLU A 198 -10.73 -2.01 11.53
N LEU A 199 -9.88 -0.99 11.67
CA LEU A 199 -8.44 -1.13 11.41
C LEU A 199 -7.80 -2.16 12.36
N SER A 200 -8.20 -2.17 13.63
CA SER A 200 -7.74 -3.17 14.59
C SER A 200 -8.16 -4.60 14.20
N TYR A 201 -9.38 -4.76 13.68
CA TYR A 201 -9.86 -6.04 13.16
C TYR A 201 -9.07 -6.46 11.91
N ILE A 202 -8.89 -5.56 10.95
CA ILE A 202 -8.11 -5.82 9.73
C ILE A 202 -6.71 -6.32 10.11
N ILE A 203 -6.00 -5.60 10.96
CA ILE A 203 -4.63 -5.93 11.37
C ILE A 203 -4.54 -7.30 12.07
N ARG A 204 -5.50 -7.61 12.95
CA ARG A 204 -5.44 -8.82 13.78
C ARG A 204 -6.02 -10.06 13.11
N CYS A 205 -7.11 -9.91 12.38
CA CYS A 205 -7.94 -11.03 11.92
C CYS A 205 -7.87 -11.23 10.39
N LYS A 206 -8.00 -10.15 9.61
CA LYS A 206 -8.09 -10.24 8.15
C LYS A 206 -6.80 -10.77 7.50
N ARG A 207 -5.67 -10.66 8.16
CA ARG A 207 -4.39 -11.18 7.66
C ARG A 207 -4.43 -12.68 7.36
N ALA A 208 -5.12 -13.48 8.17
CA ALA A 208 -5.27 -14.92 7.94
C ALA A 208 -6.04 -15.22 6.65
N GLU A 209 -7.12 -14.48 6.38
CA GLU A 209 -7.91 -14.58 5.15
C GLU A 209 -7.07 -14.19 3.93
N VAL A 210 -6.24 -13.15 4.05
CA VAL A 210 -5.32 -12.72 2.99
C VAL A 210 -4.26 -13.79 2.71
N TYR A 211 -3.71 -14.45 3.74
CA TYR A 211 -2.79 -15.58 3.55
C TYR A 211 -3.46 -16.72 2.78
N GLU A 212 -4.68 -17.08 3.14
CA GLU A 212 -5.46 -18.12 2.44
C GLU A 212 -5.70 -17.74 0.97
N HIS A 213 -6.14 -16.50 0.73
CA HIS A 213 -6.35 -15.98 -0.63
C HIS A 213 -5.06 -16.06 -1.47
N VAL A 214 -3.94 -15.57 -0.94
CA VAL A 214 -2.63 -15.60 -1.63
C VAL A 214 -2.16 -17.04 -1.87
N TYR A 215 -2.39 -17.95 -0.92
CA TYR A 215 -2.10 -19.38 -1.10
C TYR A 215 -2.86 -19.96 -2.30
N HIS A 216 -4.15 -19.67 -2.42
CA HIS A 216 -4.96 -20.14 -3.56
C HIS A 216 -4.46 -19.56 -4.90
N LEU A 217 -4.10 -18.27 -4.95
CA LEU A 217 -3.51 -17.66 -6.15
C LEU A 217 -2.19 -18.34 -6.57
N LEU A 218 -1.33 -18.68 -5.60
CA LEU A 218 -0.08 -19.38 -5.86
C LEU A 218 -0.32 -20.80 -6.39
N LYS A 219 -1.28 -21.51 -5.81
CA LYS A 219 -1.65 -22.88 -6.22
C LYS A 219 -2.24 -22.90 -7.64
N GLU A 220 -3.13 -22.00 -7.97
CA GLU A 220 -3.66 -21.86 -9.33
C GLU A 220 -2.56 -21.59 -10.36
N ARG A 221 -1.60 -20.73 -10.02
CA ARG A 221 -0.46 -20.45 -10.88
C ARG A 221 0.42 -21.67 -11.09
N GLN A 222 0.68 -22.43 -10.04
CA GLN A 222 1.46 -23.67 -10.13
C GLN A 222 0.78 -24.64 -11.09
N SER A 223 -0.51 -24.90 -10.93
CA SER A 223 -1.27 -25.81 -11.80
C SER A 223 -1.27 -25.36 -13.27
N LYS A 224 -1.39 -24.05 -13.53
CA LYS A 224 -1.30 -23.49 -14.90
C LYS A 224 0.10 -23.72 -15.51
N ASN A 225 1.15 -23.52 -14.73
CA ASN A 225 2.53 -23.72 -15.19
C ASN A 225 2.81 -25.21 -15.49
N GLU A 226 2.37 -26.13 -14.63
CA GLU A 226 2.47 -27.57 -14.86
C GLU A 226 1.76 -28.01 -16.14
N GLY A 227 0.56 -27.49 -16.40
CA GLY A 227 -0.18 -27.73 -17.64
C GLY A 227 0.52 -27.19 -18.90
N ILE A 228 1.25 -26.08 -18.81
CA ILE A 228 2.07 -25.53 -19.90
C ILE A 228 3.28 -26.45 -20.17
N TRP A 229 3.98 -26.87 -19.11
CA TRP A 229 5.13 -27.76 -19.19
C TRP A 229 4.79 -29.11 -19.82
N GLN A 230 3.64 -29.72 -19.45
CA GLN A 230 3.20 -30.97 -20.01
C GLN A 230 2.87 -30.85 -21.51
N ARG A 231 2.23 -29.76 -21.93
CA ARG A 231 1.96 -29.49 -23.36
C ARG A 231 3.23 -29.30 -24.18
N GLN A 232 4.24 -28.60 -23.65
CA GLN A 232 5.52 -28.42 -24.32
C GLN A 232 6.30 -29.74 -24.48
N LYS A 233 6.21 -30.62 -23.48
CA LYS A 233 6.82 -31.99 -23.57
C LYS A 233 6.12 -32.90 -24.58
N GLN A 234 4.85 -32.69 -24.88
CA GLN A 234 4.13 -33.49 -25.88
C GLN A 234 4.36 -32.99 -27.31
N GLN A 235 4.88 -31.78 -27.48
CA GLN A 235 5.19 -31.19 -28.79
C GLN A 235 6.68 -31.26 -29.16
N ALA A 236 7.54 -31.74 -28.26
CA ALA A 236 8.98 -31.99 -28.47
C ALA A 236 9.23 -33.48 -28.67
#